data_ec63fa8d251074d997eb0204673dadb3
#
_entry.id   ec63fa8d251074d997eb0204673dadb3
#
_cell.length_a   1.000
_cell.length_b   1.000
_cell.length_c   1.000
_cell.angle_alpha   90.00
_cell.angle_beta   90.00
_cell.angle_gamma   90.00
#
_symmetry.space_group_name_H-M   'P 1'
#
loop_
_entity.id
_entity.type
_entity.pdbx_description
1 polymer ?
#
loop_
_entity_poly.entity_id
_entity_poly.type
_entity_poly.pdbx_seq_one_letter_code
_entity_poly.pdbx_strand_id
1 'polypeptide(L)'
;MSFFDNIKVFNKKSSIRKEVDDIIGKLPSSDIIAKDILNKLDNKKTKSIFDKDIKGNYYVYLNNTIYLSDRQNEKSNYERLCVIAHECIHSIQPKILQNLNFILSNLEVVIFVVYLLLFFLKVNIQNFYLVYLIIAIFSLIIRTILELWAISRAPKLSKEYLEEKNVDEINVKEVENVYNFSTKLLTPFALIQMFFWKILRIIAITLITFYKF
;
A
#
# COMPACT_ATOMS: atom_id res chain seq x y z
N MET A 1 0.83 16.94 26.31
CA MET A 1 2.02 16.08 26.08
C MET A 1 3.12 16.99 25.56
N SER A 2 4.23 17.13 26.31
CA SER A 2 5.31 18.08 26.01
C SER A 2 6.13 17.61 24.79
N PHE A 3 6.74 18.55 24.06
CA PHE A 3 7.68 18.26 22.96
C PHE A 3 8.81 17.30 23.41
N PHE A 4 9.29 17.43 24.64
CA PHE A 4 10.31 16.53 25.25
C PHE A 4 9.78 15.12 25.51
N ASP A 5 8.48 14.93 25.79
CA ASP A 5 7.87 13.60 25.93
C ASP A 5 7.82 12.87 24.58
N ASN A 6 7.59 13.61 23.51
CA ASN A 6 7.62 13.05 22.15
C ASN A 6 9.03 12.60 21.73
N ILE A 7 10.09 13.34 22.10
CA ILE A 7 11.48 12.96 21.82
C ILE A 7 11.88 11.71 22.62
N LYS A 8 11.50 11.60 23.90
CA LYS A 8 11.76 10.40 24.71
C LYS A 8 11.05 9.17 24.15
N VAL A 9 9.80 9.33 23.71
CA VAL A 9 9.01 8.28 23.04
C VAL A 9 9.66 7.89 21.71
N PHE A 10 10.17 8.85 20.95
CA PHE A 10 10.86 8.61 19.67
C PHE A 10 12.19 7.85 19.87
N ASN A 11 13.00 8.21 20.87
CA ASN A 11 14.26 7.53 21.18
C ASN A 11 14.03 6.10 21.70
N LYS A 12 13.03 5.89 22.56
CA LYS A 12 12.66 4.53 23.01
C LYS A 12 12.17 3.67 21.84
N LYS A 13 11.46 4.25 20.87
CA LYS A 13 11.02 3.57 19.65
C LYS A 13 12.15 3.23 18.68
N SER A 14 13.23 3.99 18.69
CA SER A 14 14.44 3.67 17.90
C SER A 14 15.13 2.40 18.38
N SER A 15 15.22 2.17 19.70
CA SER A 15 15.78 0.93 20.26
C SER A 15 14.88 -0.28 19.96
N ILE A 16 13.57 -0.16 20.18
CA ILE A 16 12.59 -1.21 19.89
C ILE A 16 12.59 -1.57 18.39
N ARG A 17 12.76 -0.59 17.49
CA ARG A 17 12.91 -0.86 16.06
C ARG A 17 14.17 -1.67 15.74
N LYS A 18 15.28 -1.46 16.44
CA LYS A 18 16.50 -2.25 16.29
C LYS A 18 16.29 -3.70 16.69
N GLU A 19 15.66 -3.92 17.85
CA GLU A 19 15.33 -5.27 18.33
C GLU A 19 14.43 -6.01 17.34
N VAL A 20 13.38 -5.35 16.81
CA VAL A 20 12.52 -5.90 15.76
C VAL A 20 13.29 -6.15 14.45
N ASP A 21 14.23 -5.28 14.09
CA ASP A 21 15.09 -5.45 12.93
C ASP A 21 15.93 -6.72 13.01
N ASP A 22 16.50 -6.98 14.18
CA ASP A 22 17.30 -8.19 14.47
C ASP A 22 16.44 -9.47 14.44
N ILE A 23 15.21 -9.40 14.97
CA ILE A 23 14.26 -10.53 14.92
C ILE A 23 13.89 -10.86 13.47
N ILE A 24 13.45 -9.85 12.72
CA ILE A 24 13.03 -10.02 11.33
C ILE A 24 14.19 -10.36 10.41
N GLY A 25 15.40 -9.89 10.72
CA GLY A 25 16.63 -10.22 10.00
C GLY A 25 16.99 -11.70 10.03
N LYS A 26 16.60 -12.43 11.09
CA LYS A 26 16.81 -13.87 11.23
C LYS A 26 15.79 -14.73 10.46
N LEU A 27 14.71 -14.15 9.97
CA LEU A 27 13.70 -14.87 9.19
C LEU A 27 14.28 -15.25 7.81
N PRO A 28 13.69 -16.28 7.15
CA PRO A 28 14.05 -16.67 5.79
C PRO A 28 13.99 -15.53 4.79
N SER A 29 14.46 -15.77 3.57
CA SER A 29 14.37 -14.82 2.46
C SER A 29 12.92 -14.42 2.13
N SER A 30 12.75 -13.25 1.55
CA SER A 30 11.43 -12.65 1.27
C SER A 30 10.53 -13.54 0.41
N ASP A 31 11.11 -14.31 -0.53
CA ASP A 31 10.36 -15.24 -1.38
C ASP A 31 9.83 -16.45 -0.60
N ILE A 32 10.59 -16.95 0.38
CA ILE A 32 10.16 -18.03 1.27
C ILE A 32 9.03 -17.52 2.17
N ILE A 33 9.18 -16.35 2.78
CA ILE A 33 8.15 -15.73 3.61
C ILE A 33 6.85 -15.55 2.81
N ALA A 34 6.93 -15.02 1.58
CA ALA A 34 5.76 -14.82 0.73
C ALA A 34 5.07 -16.15 0.39
N LYS A 35 5.82 -17.19 0.04
CA LYS A 35 5.27 -18.53 -0.23
C LYS A 35 4.59 -19.13 0.99
N ASP A 36 5.20 -19.03 2.16
CA ASP A 36 4.63 -19.54 3.40
C ASP A 36 3.31 -18.83 3.73
N ILE A 37 3.29 -17.48 3.63
CA ILE A 37 2.08 -16.68 3.86
C ILE A 37 0.99 -17.01 2.83
N LEU A 38 1.34 -17.15 1.54
CA LEU A 38 0.37 -17.52 0.51
C LEU A 38 -0.22 -18.91 0.75
N ASN A 39 0.59 -19.87 1.20
CA ASN A 39 0.12 -21.19 1.59
C ASN A 39 -0.86 -21.13 2.79
N LYS A 40 -0.52 -20.33 3.80
CA LYS A 40 -1.40 -20.08 4.95
C LYS A 40 -2.75 -19.47 4.56
N LEU A 41 -2.75 -18.59 3.55
CA LEU A 41 -3.95 -17.97 2.99
C LEU A 41 -4.70 -18.88 1.99
N ASP A 42 -4.27 -20.16 1.83
CA ASP A 42 -4.75 -21.10 0.82
C ASP A 42 -4.76 -20.55 -0.61
N ASN A 43 -3.82 -19.66 -0.90
CA ASN A 43 -3.70 -19.00 -2.20
C ASN A 43 -2.54 -19.56 -3.03
N LYS A 44 -2.69 -20.78 -3.53
CA LYS A 44 -1.70 -21.47 -4.38
C LYS A 44 -1.59 -20.92 -5.81
N LYS A 45 -2.53 -20.03 -6.20
CA LYS A 45 -2.60 -19.49 -7.57
C LYS A 45 -1.71 -18.26 -7.76
N THR A 46 -1.36 -17.56 -6.70
CA THR A 46 -0.52 -16.36 -6.74
C THR A 46 0.95 -16.77 -6.78
N LYS A 47 1.68 -16.18 -7.71
CA LYS A 47 3.13 -16.36 -7.84
C LYS A 47 3.86 -15.31 -7.04
N SER A 48 5.01 -15.64 -6.47
CA SER A 48 5.97 -14.68 -5.93
C SER A 48 7.24 -14.72 -6.76
N ILE A 49 7.71 -13.55 -7.18
CA ILE A 49 8.93 -13.38 -7.96
C ILE A 49 9.84 -12.42 -7.22
N PHE A 50 11.06 -12.86 -6.96
CA PHE A 50 12.10 -12.01 -6.40
C PHE A 50 12.92 -11.40 -7.54
N ASP A 51 13.04 -10.07 -7.54
CA ASP A 51 13.75 -9.33 -8.57
C ASP A 51 14.55 -8.18 -7.92
N LYS A 52 15.88 -8.21 -8.12
CA LYS A 52 16.82 -7.24 -7.54
C LYS A 52 16.69 -5.83 -8.12
N ASP A 53 16.16 -5.73 -9.34
CA ASP A 53 16.07 -4.46 -10.05
C ASP A 53 14.81 -3.66 -9.67
N ILE A 54 13.91 -4.26 -8.91
CA ILE A 54 12.65 -3.62 -8.49
C ILE A 54 12.88 -2.71 -7.29
N LYS A 55 12.26 -1.54 -7.30
CA LYS A 55 12.40 -0.52 -6.24
C LYS A 55 11.48 -0.70 -5.03
N GLY A 56 10.63 -1.73 -5.00
CA GLY A 56 9.69 -1.96 -3.90
C GLY A 56 8.86 -3.22 -4.11
N ASN A 57 8.18 -3.68 -3.07
CA ASN A 57 7.29 -4.81 -3.17
C ASN A 57 5.92 -4.34 -3.68
N TYR A 58 5.30 -5.12 -4.55
CA TYR A 58 3.95 -4.84 -5.04
C TYR A 58 3.28 -6.08 -5.63
N TYR A 59 1.97 -6.15 -5.48
CA TYR A 59 1.13 -7.15 -6.13
C TYR A 59 0.58 -6.63 -7.45
N VAL A 60 0.71 -7.43 -8.51
CA VAL A 60 0.12 -7.14 -9.82
C VAL A 60 -1.09 -8.03 -10.05
N TYR A 61 -2.25 -7.41 -10.02
CA TYR A 61 -3.54 -8.09 -10.17
C TYR A 61 -3.68 -8.83 -11.50
N LEU A 62 -3.23 -8.22 -12.62
CA LEU A 62 -3.44 -8.76 -13.98
C LEU A 62 -2.78 -10.12 -14.19
N ASN A 63 -1.59 -10.33 -13.66
CA ASN A 63 -0.84 -11.60 -13.78
C ASN A 63 -0.85 -12.42 -12.48
N ASN A 64 -1.57 -11.94 -11.46
CA ASN A 64 -1.67 -12.56 -10.14
C ASN A 64 -0.29 -12.88 -9.51
N THR A 65 0.61 -11.89 -9.52
CA THR A 65 2.00 -12.07 -9.11
C THR A 65 2.40 -11.00 -8.08
N ILE A 66 3.10 -11.43 -7.02
CA ILE A 66 3.75 -10.56 -6.06
C ILE A 66 5.21 -10.40 -6.49
N TYR A 67 5.64 -9.19 -6.72
CA TYR A 67 7.02 -8.83 -6.99
C TYR A 67 7.69 -8.37 -5.70
N LEU A 68 8.84 -8.95 -5.37
CA LEU A 68 9.58 -8.71 -4.14
C LEU A 68 10.94 -8.12 -4.47
N SER A 69 11.30 -7.02 -3.82
CA SER A 69 12.57 -6.33 -4.01
C SER A 69 13.58 -6.68 -2.91
N ASP A 70 14.87 -6.59 -3.24
CA ASP A 70 15.97 -6.81 -2.31
C ASP A 70 16.32 -5.56 -1.46
N ARG A 71 15.78 -4.40 -1.83
CA ARG A 71 16.15 -3.11 -1.20
C ARG A 71 15.85 -2.99 0.29
N GLN A 72 14.96 -3.81 0.80
CA GLN A 72 14.65 -3.83 2.23
C GLN A 72 15.79 -4.44 3.06
N ASN A 73 16.66 -5.26 2.45
CA ASN A 73 17.79 -5.86 3.15
C ASN A 73 18.98 -4.89 3.37
N GLU A 74 19.01 -3.73 2.67
CA GLU A 74 20.16 -2.83 2.71
C GLU A 74 20.13 -1.82 3.86
N LYS A 75 18.94 -1.46 4.40
CA LYS A 75 18.83 -0.39 5.41
C LYS A 75 18.14 -0.79 6.70
N SER A 76 17.09 -1.61 6.64
CA SER A 76 16.34 -2.06 7.80
C SER A 76 15.39 -3.19 7.40
N ASN A 77 15.35 -4.25 8.20
CA ASN A 77 14.50 -5.42 7.95
C ASN A 77 13.14 -5.33 8.64
N TYR A 78 12.97 -4.39 9.59
CA TYR A 78 11.81 -4.40 10.48
C TYR A 78 10.45 -4.34 9.76
N GLU A 79 10.36 -3.69 8.60
CA GLU A 79 9.11 -3.60 7.82
C GLU A 79 8.90 -4.79 6.87
N ARG A 80 9.96 -5.57 6.59
CA ARG A 80 9.99 -6.61 5.56
C ARG A 80 8.80 -7.56 5.64
N LEU A 81 8.58 -8.15 6.82
CA LEU A 81 7.51 -9.12 7.03
C LEU A 81 6.13 -8.49 6.84
N CYS A 82 5.90 -7.29 7.41
CA CYS A 82 4.61 -6.60 7.31
C CYS A 82 4.28 -6.20 5.88
N VAL A 83 5.27 -5.75 5.10
CA VAL A 83 5.08 -5.38 3.69
C VAL A 83 4.79 -6.60 2.84
N ILE A 84 5.50 -7.73 3.05
CA ILE A 84 5.20 -8.98 2.34
C ILE A 84 3.79 -9.47 2.68
N ALA A 85 3.40 -9.44 3.95
CA ALA A 85 2.06 -9.80 4.38
C ALA A 85 0.99 -8.90 3.72
N HIS A 86 1.24 -7.59 3.61
CA HIS A 86 0.38 -6.63 2.92
C HIS A 86 0.15 -7.02 1.45
N GLU A 87 1.20 -7.32 0.70
CA GLU A 87 1.10 -7.73 -0.70
C GLU A 87 0.39 -9.09 -0.85
N CYS A 88 0.62 -10.02 0.08
CA CYS A 88 -0.11 -11.30 0.10
C CYS A 88 -1.62 -11.10 0.34
N ILE A 89 -2.02 -10.12 1.18
CA ILE A 89 -3.43 -9.81 1.41
C ILE A 89 -4.07 -9.25 0.14
N HIS A 90 -3.39 -8.40 -0.64
CA HIS A 90 -3.91 -7.94 -1.93
C HIS A 90 -4.27 -9.10 -2.85
N SER A 91 -3.52 -10.20 -2.83
CA SER A 91 -3.78 -11.37 -3.69
C SER A 91 -5.08 -12.13 -3.38
N ILE A 92 -5.60 -12.00 -2.15
CA ILE A 92 -6.85 -12.66 -1.72
C ILE A 92 -8.06 -11.71 -1.67
N GLN A 93 -7.88 -10.44 -1.98
CA GLN A 93 -9.00 -9.49 -2.01
C GLN A 93 -10.02 -9.83 -3.10
N PRO A 94 -11.31 -9.44 -2.92
CA PRO A 94 -12.35 -9.74 -3.88
C PRO A 94 -12.00 -9.25 -5.30
N LYS A 95 -12.01 -10.15 -6.26
CA LYS A 95 -11.66 -9.86 -7.66
C LYS A 95 -12.55 -8.78 -8.28
N ILE A 96 -13.81 -8.69 -7.85
CA ILE A 96 -14.73 -7.63 -8.29
C ILE A 96 -14.19 -6.25 -7.91
N LEU A 97 -13.73 -6.05 -6.66
CA LEU A 97 -13.16 -4.77 -6.23
C LEU A 97 -11.85 -4.44 -6.95
N GLN A 98 -11.01 -5.45 -7.17
CA GLN A 98 -9.76 -5.27 -7.93
C GLN A 98 -10.04 -4.90 -9.40
N ASN A 99 -11.01 -5.55 -10.04
CA ASN A 99 -11.47 -5.22 -11.40
C ASN A 99 -12.01 -3.79 -11.47
N LEU A 100 -12.90 -3.42 -10.54
CA LEU A 100 -13.46 -2.07 -10.48
C LEU A 100 -12.36 -1.02 -10.27
N ASN A 101 -11.40 -1.27 -9.36
CA ASN A 101 -10.26 -0.39 -9.18
C ASN A 101 -9.45 -0.22 -10.46
N PHE A 102 -9.17 -1.31 -11.17
CA PHE A 102 -8.44 -1.28 -12.43
C PHE A 102 -9.19 -0.49 -13.51
N ILE A 103 -10.47 -0.81 -13.73
CA ILE A 103 -11.29 -0.15 -14.75
C ILE A 103 -11.45 1.34 -14.45
N LEU A 104 -11.86 1.70 -13.23
CA LEU A 104 -12.11 3.10 -12.86
C LEU A 104 -10.83 3.93 -12.85
N SER A 105 -9.71 3.36 -12.41
CA SER A 105 -8.43 4.09 -12.42
C SER A 105 -7.93 4.38 -13.84
N ASN A 106 -8.08 3.42 -14.77
CA ASN A 106 -7.72 3.65 -16.17
C ASN A 106 -8.70 4.60 -16.86
N LEU A 107 -10.01 4.41 -16.63
CA LEU A 107 -11.04 5.28 -17.19
C LEU A 107 -10.86 6.74 -16.73
N GLU A 108 -10.53 6.96 -15.46
CA GLU A 108 -10.24 8.29 -14.90
C GLU A 108 -9.10 8.97 -15.68
N VAL A 109 -8.01 8.25 -15.96
CA VAL A 109 -6.87 8.79 -16.72
C VAL A 109 -7.26 9.10 -18.15
N VAL A 110 -8.01 8.22 -18.82
CA VAL A 110 -8.48 8.44 -20.19
C VAL A 110 -9.38 9.68 -20.26
N ILE A 111 -10.33 9.82 -19.35
CA ILE A 111 -11.23 10.98 -19.30
C ILE A 111 -10.43 12.25 -19.00
N PHE A 112 -9.43 12.21 -18.13
CA PHE A 112 -8.55 13.34 -17.87
C PHE A 112 -7.85 13.82 -19.14
N VAL A 113 -7.27 12.91 -19.92
CA VAL A 113 -6.60 13.25 -21.20
C VAL A 113 -7.61 13.83 -22.21
N VAL A 114 -8.78 13.20 -22.36
CA VAL A 114 -9.85 13.69 -23.24
C VAL A 114 -10.30 15.09 -22.82
N TYR A 115 -10.44 15.32 -21.51
CA TYR A 115 -10.83 16.61 -20.98
C TYR A 115 -9.82 17.71 -21.35
N LEU A 116 -8.51 17.43 -21.22
CA LEU A 116 -7.46 18.36 -21.64
C LEU A 116 -7.51 18.65 -23.14
N LEU A 117 -7.72 17.62 -23.96
CA LEU A 117 -7.83 17.81 -25.42
C LEU A 117 -9.02 18.71 -25.80
N LEU A 118 -10.19 18.47 -25.21
CA LEU A 118 -11.39 19.28 -25.44
C LEU A 118 -11.17 20.74 -24.97
N PHE A 119 -10.47 20.95 -23.87
CA PHE A 119 -10.12 22.28 -23.41
C PHE A 119 -9.24 23.03 -24.44
N PHE A 120 -8.20 22.40 -24.97
CA PHE A 120 -7.34 23.01 -25.99
C PHE A 120 -8.09 23.28 -27.30
N LEU A 121 -9.08 22.47 -27.63
CA LEU A 121 -9.96 22.66 -28.79
C LEU A 121 -11.05 23.71 -28.52
N LYS A 122 -11.07 24.35 -27.36
CA LYS A 122 -12.06 25.37 -26.94
C LYS A 122 -13.51 24.86 -26.96
N VAL A 123 -13.73 23.56 -26.78
CA VAL A 123 -15.05 22.97 -26.68
C VAL A 123 -15.60 23.25 -25.26
N ASN A 124 -16.90 23.48 -25.16
CA ASN A 124 -17.55 23.62 -23.85
C ASN A 124 -17.55 22.28 -23.10
N ILE A 125 -16.76 22.20 -22.04
CA ILE A 125 -16.50 20.97 -21.27
C ILE A 125 -17.18 20.94 -19.91
N GLN A 126 -17.97 21.95 -19.57
CA GLN A 126 -18.55 22.11 -18.24
C GLN A 126 -19.40 20.89 -17.80
N ASN A 127 -20.15 20.29 -18.73
CA ASN A 127 -20.97 19.10 -18.46
C ASN A 127 -20.12 17.83 -18.19
N PHE A 128 -18.92 17.74 -18.75
CA PHE A 128 -18.03 16.59 -18.55
C PHE A 128 -17.31 16.60 -17.19
N TYR A 129 -17.21 17.77 -16.56
CA TYR A 129 -16.56 17.92 -15.25
C TYR A 129 -17.19 17.03 -14.18
N LEU A 130 -18.51 17.04 -14.07
CA LEU A 130 -19.22 16.25 -13.08
C LEU A 130 -19.01 14.75 -13.27
N VAL A 131 -19.02 14.27 -14.51
CA VAL A 131 -18.76 12.87 -14.86
C VAL A 131 -17.33 12.47 -14.44
N TYR A 132 -16.34 13.30 -14.76
CA TYR A 132 -14.97 13.08 -14.34
C TYR A 132 -14.86 13.00 -12.81
N LEU A 133 -15.44 13.97 -12.10
CA LEU A 133 -15.37 14.04 -10.65
C LEU A 133 -15.96 12.80 -9.97
N ILE A 134 -17.14 12.35 -10.45
CA ILE A 134 -17.78 11.13 -9.94
C ILE A 134 -16.85 9.92 -10.12
N ILE A 135 -16.30 9.71 -11.30
CA ILE A 135 -15.40 8.56 -11.58
C ILE A 135 -14.14 8.65 -10.75
N ALA A 136 -13.53 9.84 -10.61
CA ALA A 136 -12.35 10.04 -9.82
C ALA A 136 -12.59 9.73 -8.32
N ILE A 137 -13.71 10.19 -7.76
CA ILE A 137 -14.11 9.93 -6.36
C ILE A 137 -14.36 8.44 -6.14
N PHE A 138 -15.13 7.77 -7.00
CA PHE A 138 -15.38 6.33 -6.89
C PHE A 138 -14.08 5.52 -6.97
N SER A 139 -13.18 5.88 -7.89
CA SER A 139 -11.86 5.26 -8.00
C SER A 139 -11.01 5.45 -6.73
N LEU A 140 -11.06 6.65 -6.09
CA LEU A 140 -10.40 6.90 -4.80
C LEU A 140 -10.99 6.03 -3.69
N ILE A 141 -12.31 5.95 -3.59
CA ILE A 141 -13.00 5.16 -2.55
C ILE A 141 -12.61 3.68 -2.65
N ILE A 142 -12.72 3.08 -3.84
CA ILE A 142 -12.42 1.65 -4.03
C ILE A 142 -10.96 1.37 -3.71
N ARG A 143 -10.03 2.21 -4.19
CA ARG A 143 -8.61 2.08 -3.89
C ARG A 143 -8.34 2.18 -2.38
N THR A 144 -8.96 3.14 -1.71
CA THR A 144 -8.85 3.30 -0.25
C THR A 144 -9.33 2.06 0.50
N ILE A 145 -10.45 1.47 0.10
CA ILE A 145 -10.97 0.25 0.71
C ILE A 145 -9.96 -0.90 0.58
N LEU A 146 -9.40 -1.11 -0.62
CA LEU A 146 -8.41 -2.16 -0.86
C LEU A 146 -7.15 -1.97 0.00
N GLU A 147 -6.61 -0.76 0.05
CA GLU A 147 -5.41 -0.46 0.82
C GLU A 147 -5.64 -0.57 2.33
N LEU A 148 -6.72 0.03 2.85
CA LEU A 148 -7.03 -0.06 4.28
C LEU A 148 -7.28 -1.51 4.72
N TRP A 149 -7.89 -2.31 3.86
CA TRP A 149 -8.04 -3.75 4.12
C TRP A 149 -6.69 -4.44 4.27
N ALA A 150 -5.74 -4.19 3.34
CA ALA A 150 -4.42 -4.79 3.39
C ALA A 150 -3.61 -4.28 4.60
N ILE A 151 -3.57 -2.95 4.82
CA ILE A 151 -2.86 -2.32 5.95
C ILE A 151 -3.37 -2.83 7.30
N SER A 152 -4.68 -2.96 7.48
CA SER A 152 -5.27 -3.38 8.76
C SER A 152 -5.00 -4.85 9.11
N ARG A 153 -4.81 -5.71 8.11
CA ARG A 153 -4.61 -7.15 8.30
C ARG A 153 -3.14 -7.56 8.33
N ALA A 154 -2.26 -6.80 7.71
CA ALA A 154 -0.84 -7.14 7.60
C ALA A 154 -0.15 -7.36 8.96
N PRO A 155 -0.32 -6.53 10.00
CA PRO A 155 0.27 -6.77 11.31
C PRO A 155 -0.18 -8.09 11.94
N LYS A 156 -1.47 -8.41 11.85
CA LYS A 156 -2.03 -9.66 12.39
C LYS A 156 -1.48 -10.89 11.66
N LEU A 157 -1.43 -10.85 10.34
CA LEU A 157 -0.89 -11.94 9.53
C LEU A 157 0.61 -12.14 9.78
N SER A 158 1.34 -11.04 9.99
CA SER A 158 2.76 -11.08 10.39
C SER A 158 2.96 -11.74 11.74
N LYS A 159 2.13 -11.42 12.73
CA LYS A 159 2.12 -12.06 14.05
C LYS A 159 1.90 -13.56 13.93
N GLU A 160 0.85 -13.96 13.24
CA GLU A 160 0.51 -15.37 13.03
C GLU A 160 1.64 -16.15 12.32
N TYR A 161 2.37 -15.52 11.41
CA TYR A 161 3.55 -16.10 10.78
C TYR A 161 4.70 -16.32 11.77
N LEU A 162 4.97 -15.35 12.64
CA LEU A 162 6.02 -15.47 13.66
C LEU A 162 5.71 -16.57 14.68
N GLU A 163 4.45 -16.69 15.11
CA GLU A 163 3.99 -17.75 16.00
C GLU A 163 4.21 -19.14 15.38
N GLU A 164 3.90 -19.32 14.10
CA GLU A 164 4.16 -20.59 13.37
C GLU A 164 5.64 -20.92 13.23
N LYS A 165 6.49 -19.92 13.18
CA LYS A 165 7.96 -20.11 13.15
C LYS A 165 8.56 -20.31 14.54
N ASN A 166 7.72 -20.47 15.59
CA ASN A 166 8.13 -20.65 16.97
C ASN A 166 9.05 -19.53 17.49
N VAL A 167 8.82 -18.31 17.04
CA VAL A 167 9.47 -17.13 17.60
C VAL A 167 8.94 -16.91 19.01
N ASP A 168 9.82 -16.55 19.94
CA ASP A 168 9.46 -16.32 21.33
C ASP A 168 8.30 -15.33 21.49
N GLU A 169 7.37 -15.60 22.39
CA GLU A 169 6.12 -14.83 22.58
C GLU A 169 6.39 -13.34 22.87
N ILE A 170 7.46 -13.02 23.63
CA ILE A 170 7.84 -11.65 23.94
C ILE A 170 8.21 -10.93 22.67
N ASN A 171 9.03 -11.56 21.83
CA ASN A 171 9.47 -11.02 20.53
C ASN A 171 8.30 -10.83 19.57
N VAL A 172 7.37 -11.78 19.51
CA VAL A 172 6.14 -11.68 18.70
C VAL A 172 5.32 -10.46 19.10
N LYS A 173 5.13 -10.25 20.39
CA LYS A 173 4.37 -9.11 20.93
C LYS A 173 5.04 -7.77 20.65
N GLU A 174 6.38 -7.71 20.71
CA GLU A 174 7.13 -6.50 20.34
C GLU A 174 6.97 -6.15 18.87
N VAL A 175 7.11 -7.14 17.98
CA VAL A 175 6.89 -6.96 16.53
C VAL A 175 5.47 -6.48 16.24
N GLU A 176 4.46 -7.11 16.84
CA GLU A 176 3.06 -6.72 16.70
C GLU A 176 2.82 -5.26 17.14
N ASN A 177 3.38 -4.84 18.27
CA ASN A 177 3.25 -3.48 18.78
C ASN A 177 3.89 -2.46 17.83
N VAL A 178 5.08 -2.76 17.30
CA VAL A 178 5.79 -1.89 16.35
C VAL A 178 4.99 -1.78 15.05
N TYR A 179 4.47 -2.87 14.51
CA TYR A 179 3.68 -2.87 13.28
C TYR A 179 2.36 -2.12 13.44
N ASN A 180 1.63 -2.38 14.51
CA ASN A 180 0.37 -1.67 14.80
C ASN A 180 0.59 -0.17 14.99
N PHE A 181 1.68 0.23 15.62
CA PHE A 181 2.02 1.63 15.77
C PHE A 181 2.44 2.26 14.44
N SER A 182 3.33 1.59 13.69
CA SER A 182 3.80 2.09 12.39
C SER A 182 2.66 2.22 11.40
N THR A 183 1.76 1.24 11.31
CA THR A 183 0.59 1.31 10.44
C THR A 183 -0.33 2.46 10.82
N LYS A 184 -0.65 2.67 12.10
CA LYS A 184 -1.48 3.79 12.54
C LYS A 184 -0.87 5.15 12.20
N LEU A 185 0.44 5.30 12.38
CA LEU A 185 1.14 6.56 12.14
C LEU A 185 1.33 6.85 10.65
N LEU A 186 1.70 5.82 9.87
CA LEU A 186 2.13 6.00 8.48
C LEU A 186 0.98 5.90 7.48
N THR A 187 -0.14 5.26 7.83
CA THR A 187 -1.28 5.09 6.94
C THR A 187 -1.77 6.42 6.31
N PRO A 188 -2.00 7.52 7.05
CA PRO A 188 -2.44 8.77 6.43
C PRO A 188 -1.45 9.30 5.39
N PHE A 189 -0.15 9.23 5.67
CA PHE A 189 0.89 9.69 4.75
C PHE A 189 0.99 8.78 3.51
N ALA A 190 0.91 7.46 3.69
CA ALA A 190 0.90 6.51 2.58
C ALA A 190 -0.30 6.74 1.65
N LEU A 191 -1.50 6.98 2.20
CA LEU A 191 -2.69 7.31 1.43
C LEU A 191 -2.54 8.62 0.67
N ILE A 192 -2.03 9.68 1.32
CA ILE A 192 -1.77 10.96 0.65
C ILE A 192 -0.78 10.79 -0.50
N GLN A 193 0.33 10.09 -0.27
CA GLN A 193 1.36 9.85 -1.30
C GLN A 193 0.79 9.04 -2.47
N MET A 194 0.01 8.00 -2.19
CA MET A 194 -0.60 7.14 -3.21
C MET A 194 -1.63 7.90 -4.07
N PHE A 195 -2.39 8.83 -3.46
CA PHE A 195 -3.41 9.60 -4.15
C PHE A 195 -2.93 10.93 -4.72
N PHE A 196 -1.68 11.32 -4.45
CA PHE A 196 -1.14 12.63 -4.80
C PHE A 196 -1.42 13.03 -6.25
N TRP A 197 -1.05 12.19 -7.21
CA TRP A 197 -1.26 12.47 -8.64
C TRP A 197 -2.74 12.54 -9.03
N LYS A 198 -3.59 11.76 -8.39
CA LYS A 198 -5.04 11.79 -8.62
C LYS A 198 -5.66 13.09 -8.09
N ILE A 199 -5.26 13.49 -6.89
CA ILE A 199 -5.69 14.77 -6.30
C ILE A 199 -5.24 15.94 -7.18
N LEU A 200 -3.99 15.93 -7.67
CA LEU A 200 -3.51 16.97 -8.59
C LEU A 200 -4.34 17.03 -9.88
N ARG A 201 -4.72 15.90 -10.47
CA ARG A 201 -5.60 15.88 -11.66
C ARG A 201 -6.96 16.48 -11.36
N ILE A 202 -7.57 16.14 -10.23
CA ILE A 202 -8.86 16.71 -9.80
C ILE A 202 -8.74 18.23 -9.66
N ILE A 203 -7.71 18.72 -8.99
CA ILE A 203 -7.46 20.15 -8.82
C ILE A 203 -7.27 20.84 -10.19
N ALA A 204 -6.43 20.27 -11.07
CA ALA A 204 -6.17 20.81 -12.40
C ALA A 204 -7.45 20.96 -13.23
N ILE A 205 -8.30 19.91 -13.28
CA ILE A 205 -9.56 19.97 -14.02
C ILE A 205 -10.53 20.99 -13.38
N THR A 206 -10.59 21.04 -12.06
CA THR A 206 -11.42 22.03 -11.37
C THR A 206 -11.01 23.44 -11.72
N LEU A 207 -9.71 23.75 -11.69
CA LEU A 207 -9.19 25.05 -12.08
C LEU A 207 -9.50 25.38 -13.54
N ILE A 208 -9.27 24.45 -14.47
CA ILE A 208 -9.58 24.62 -15.89
C ILE A 208 -11.07 24.88 -16.12
N THR A 209 -11.96 24.23 -15.38
CA THR A 209 -13.41 24.36 -15.54
C THR A 209 -13.92 25.71 -15.07
N PHE A 210 -13.41 26.20 -13.95
CA PHE A 210 -13.93 27.42 -13.29
C PHE A 210 -13.16 28.68 -13.60
N TYR A 211 -11.87 28.58 -13.97
CA TYR A 211 -11.13 29.69 -14.54
C TYR A 211 -11.44 29.76 -16.03
N LYS A 212 -12.42 30.59 -16.38
CA LYS A 212 -12.60 31.00 -17.77
C LYS A 212 -11.40 31.88 -18.13
N PHE A 213 -10.45 31.31 -18.87
CA PHE A 213 -9.47 32.09 -19.60
C PHE A 213 -10.12 32.78 -20.77
#